data_f7d066cd9f4cb40161880b66b2a511fc
#
_entry.id   f7d066cd9f4cb40161880b66b2a511fc
#
_cell.length_a   1.000
_cell.length_b   1.000
_cell.length_c   1.000
_cell.angle_alpha   90.00
_cell.angle_beta   90.00
_cell.angle_gamma   90.00
#
_symmetry.space_group_name_H-M   'P 1'
#
loop_
_entity.id
_entity.type
_entity.pdbx_description
1 polymer ?
#
loop_
_entity_poly.entity_id
_entity_poly.type
_entity_poly.pdbx_seq_one_letter_code
_entity_poly.pdbx_strand_id
1 'polypeptide(L)'
;MFTLEEANAALTELRPIVERMVQHRRDLTAAQTRQVELVTRIAGNGGDLVPSDLHDLAEAFQREADAISDCAERINQAGAQVKSLEEGLLDFPARRGEEDVLLCWKLGEDEIRFWHGTDEGFSERKRLL
;
A
#
# COMPACT_ATOMS: atom_id res chain seq x y z
N MET A 1 7.32 -14.32 13.78
CA MET A 1 8.60 -13.57 13.71
C MET A 1 9.44 -14.07 12.58
N PHE A 2 9.97 -13.16 11.79
CA PHE A 2 10.79 -13.49 10.62
C PHE A 2 12.27 -13.44 10.94
N THR A 3 13.04 -14.36 10.39
CA THR A 3 14.46 -14.12 10.17
C THR A 3 14.60 -13.27 8.90
N LEU A 4 15.76 -12.69 8.66
CA LEU A 4 15.99 -11.94 7.42
C LEU A 4 15.80 -12.83 6.18
N GLU A 5 16.26 -14.06 6.25
CA GLU A 5 16.08 -15.04 5.15
C GLU A 5 14.62 -15.35 4.89
N GLU A 6 13.85 -15.58 5.94
CA GLU A 6 12.41 -15.83 5.84
C GLU A 6 11.66 -14.62 5.28
N ALA A 7 12.02 -13.42 5.72
CA ALA A 7 11.40 -12.19 5.24
C ALA A 7 11.70 -11.97 3.74
N ASN A 8 12.94 -12.17 3.32
CA ASN A 8 13.31 -12.06 1.91
C ASN A 8 12.64 -13.13 1.05
N ALA A 9 12.47 -14.35 1.57
CA ALA A 9 11.73 -15.39 0.88
C ALA A 9 10.25 -15.03 0.73
N ALA A 10 9.61 -14.51 1.79
CA ALA A 10 8.24 -14.04 1.73
C ALA A 10 8.10 -12.87 0.75
N LEU A 11 9.07 -11.99 0.69
CA LEU A 11 9.08 -10.83 -0.21
C LEU A 11 8.97 -11.25 -1.68
N THR A 12 9.57 -12.36 -2.08
CA THR A 12 9.47 -12.85 -3.45
C THR A 12 8.01 -13.06 -3.88
N GLU A 13 7.18 -13.57 -2.97
CA GLU A 13 5.75 -13.77 -3.23
C GLU A 13 4.93 -12.49 -3.02
N LEU A 14 5.32 -11.66 -2.06
CA LEU A 14 4.60 -10.44 -1.72
C LEU A 14 4.84 -9.29 -2.68
N ARG A 15 6.01 -9.23 -3.32
CA ARG A 15 6.36 -8.14 -4.23
C ARG A 15 5.30 -7.88 -5.31
N PRO A 16 4.83 -8.89 -6.07
CA PRO A 16 3.78 -8.63 -7.07
C PRO A 16 2.46 -8.16 -6.45
N ILE A 17 2.17 -8.60 -5.23
CA ILE A 17 0.96 -8.15 -4.51
C ILE A 17 1.08 -6.67 -4.15
N VAL A 18 2.25 -6.25 -3.66
CA VAL A 18 2.52 -4.84 -3.34
C VAL A 18 2.46 -3.98 -4.60
N GLU A 19 3.02 -4.46 -5.71
CA GLU A 19 2.96 -3.75 -6.99
C GLU A 19 1.52 -3.48 -7.41
N ARG A 20 0.64 -4.49 -7.31
CA ARG A 20 -0.78 -4.34 -7.61
C ARG A 20 -1.48 -3.40 -6.63
N MET A 21 -1.17 -3.52 -5.34
CA MET A 21 -1.74 -2.66 -4.30
C MET A 21 -1.43 -1.19 -4.56
N VAL A 22 -0.20 -0.87 -4.88
CA VAL A 22 0.24 0.50 -5.18
C VAL A 22 -0.45 1.01 -6.46
N GLN A 23 -0.58 0.16 -7.48
CA GLN A 23 -1.25 0.54 -8.72
C GLN A 23 -2.74 0.84 -8.48
N HIS A 24 -3.43 -0.02 -7.73
CA HIS A 24 -4.84 0.21 -7.38
C HIS A 24 -5.00 1.49 -6.55
N ARG A 25 -4.06 1.80 -5.68
CA ARG A 25 -4.08 3.05 -4.91
C ARG A 25 -3.93 4.26 -5.82
N ARG A 26 -3.07 4.18 -6.84
CA ARG A 26 -2.93 5.24 -7.85
C ARG A 26 -4.23 5.41 -8.66
N ASP A 27 -4.85 4.31 -9.04
CA ASP A 27 -6.10 4.31 -9.80
C ASP A 27 -7.24 4.90 -8.96
N LEU A 28 -7.27 4.61 -7.66
CA LEU A 28 -8.23 5.21 -6.73
C LEU A 28 -8.05 6.73 -6.66
N THR A 29 -6.81 7.19 -6.56
CA THR A 29 -6.49 8.62 -6.52
C THR A 29 -6.91 9.31 -7.83
N ALA A 30 -6.68 8.66 -8.98
CA ALA A 30 -7.11 9.18 -10.28
C ALA A 30 -8.64 9.30 -10.36
N ALA A 31 -9.36 8.33 -9.81
CA ALA A 31 -10.82 8.37 -9.74
C ALA A 31 -11.32 9.50 -8.84
N GLN A 32 -10.64 9.74 -7.72
CA GLN A 32 -10.94 10.88 -6.83
C GLN A 32 -10.75 12.21 -7.54
N THR A 33 -9.68 12.36 -8.30
CA THR A 33 -9.42 13.56 -9.09
C THR A 33 -10.54 13.77 -10.12
N ARG A 34 -10.97 12.73 -10.82
CA ARG A 34 -12.09 12.83 -11.77
C ARG A 34 -13.39 13.23 -11.09
N GLN A 35 -13.64 12.73 -9.88
CA GLN A 35 -14.82 13.10 -9.10
C GLN A 35 -14.82 14.60 -8.78
N VAL A 36 -13.69 15.13 -8.34
CA VAL A 36 -13.56 16.57 -8.05
C VAL A 36 -13.80 17.38 -9.32
N GLU A 37 -13.20 16.99 -10.43
CA GLU A 37 -13.40 17.68 -11.72
C GLU A 37 -14.86 17.67 -12.16
N LEU A 38 -15.53 16.52 -12.02
CA LEU A 38 -16.94 16.37 -12.38
C LEU A 38 -17.83 17.27 -11.52
N VAL A 39 -17.64 17.25 -10.20
CA VAL A 39 -18.40 18.10 -9.27
C VAL A 39 -18.17 19.58 -9.57
N THR A 40 -16.93 19.96 -9.85
CA THR A 40 -16.57 21.35 -10.19
C THR A 40 -17.26 21.78 -11.49
N ARG A 41 -17.28 20.91 -12.50
CA ARG A 41 -17.94 21.18 -13.79
C ARG A 41 -19.45 21.35 -13.61
N ILE A 42 -20.08 20.51 -12.81
CA ILE A 42 -21.51 20.58 -12.49
C ILE A 42 -21.83 21.92 -11.82
N ALA A 43 -21.04 22.30 -10.81
CA ALA A 43 -21.23 23.56 -10.10
C ALA A 43 -21.09 24.77 -11.04
N GLY A 44 -20.20 24.69 -12.04
CA GLY A 44 -19.98 25.79 -13.01
C GLY A 44 -21.00 25.86 -14.13
N ASN A 45 -21.70 24.78 -14.47
CA ASN A 45 -22.55 24.68 -15.66
C ASN A 45 -24.03 24.44 -15.36
N GLY A 46 -24.48 24.67 -14.14
CA GLY A 46 -25.90 24.60 -13.81
C GLY A 46 -26.47 23.19 -13.68
N GLY A 47 -25.62 22.18 -13.54
CA GLY A 47 -26.07 20.88 -13.07
C GLY A 47 -26.42 19.82 -14.12
N ASP A 48 -25.83 19.87 -15.30
CA ASP A 48 -25.99 18.78 -16.29
C ASP A 48 -25.19 17.55 -15.87
N LEU A 49 -25.73 16.84 -14.90
CA LEU A 49 -25.14 15.60 -14.41
C LEU A 49 -25.82 14.42 -15.08
N VAL A 50 -25.00 13.57 -15.74
CA VAL A 50 -25.50 12.30 -16.25
C VAL A 50 -25.40 11.28 -15.10
N PRO A 51 -26.52 10.73 -14.60
CA PRO A 51 -26.50 9.79 -13.48
C PRO A 51 -25.58 8.59 -13.68
N SER A 52 -25.43 8.14 -14.93
CA SER A 52 -24.52 7.03 -15.26
C SER A 52 -23.05 7.34 -14.98
N ASP A 53 -22.62 8.59 -15.11
CA ASP A 53 -21.24 8.98 -14.83
C ASP A 53 -20.93 8.85 -13.34
N LEU A 54 -21.87 9.21 -12.47
CA LEU A 54 -21.72 9.05 -11.03
C LEU A 54 -21.72 7.57 -10.64
N HIS A 55 -22.58 6.79 -11.26
CA HIS A 55 -22.68 5.35 -11.01
C HIS A 55 -21.37 4.64 -11.39
N ASP A 56 -20.87 4.92 -12.59
CA ASP A 56 -19.63 4.35 -13.08
C ASP A 56 -18.43 4.72 -12.19
N LEU A 57 -18.40 5.96 -11.73
CA LEU A 57 -17.36 6.45 -10.84
C LEU A 57 -17.43 5.74 -9.48
N ALA A 58 -18.62 5.57 -8.92
CA ALA A 58 -18.83 4.86 -7.67
C ALA A 58 -18.38 3.39 -7.76
N GLU A 59 -18.70 2.74 -8.89
CA GLU A 59 -18.25 1.37 -9.14
C GLU A 59 -16.72 1.28 -9.24
N ALA A 60 -16.09 2.24 -9.91
CA ALA A 60 -14.63 2.31 -10.02
C ALA A 60 -13.98 2.44 -8.64
N PHE A 61 -14.52 3.32 -7.79
CA PHE A 61 -14.05 3.46 -6.41
C PHE A 61 -14.14 2.14 -5.65
N GLN A 62 -15.28 1.47 -5.75
CA GLN A 62 -15.50 0.24 -5.02
C GLN A 62 -14.55 -0.87 -5.48
N ARG A 63 -14.36 -1.02 -6.79
CA ARG A 63 -13.42 -2.00 -7.35
C ARG A 63 -12.01 -1.78 -6.85
N GLU A 64 -11.55 -0.53 -6.87
CA GLU A 64 -10.19 -0.21 -6.43
C GLU A 64 -10.01 -0.39 -4.93
N ALA A 65 -11.00 0.03 -4.14
CA ALA A 65 -10.98 -0.15 -2.69
C ALA A 65 -10.94 -1.63 -2.30
N ASP A 66 -11.75 -2.46 -2.96
CA ASP A 66 -11.79 -3.91 -2.72
C ASP A 66 -10.46 -4.57 -3.09
N ALA A 67 -9.88 -4.18 -4.21
CA ALA A 67 -8.59 -4.72 -4.66
C ALA A 67 -7.46 -4.37 -3.69
N ILE A 68 -7.45 -3.14 -3.18
CA ILE A 68 -6.47 -2.69 -2.18
C ILE A 68 -6.63 -3.51 -0.89
N SER A 69 -7.86 -3.66 -0.44
CA SER A 69 -8.18 -4.42 0.76
C SER A 69 -7.73 -5.89 0.65
N ASP A 70 -7.99 -6.52 -0.50
CA ASP A 70 -7.58 -7.89 -0.75
C ASP A 70 -6.05 -8.04 -0.75
N CYS A 71 -5.35 -7.12 -1.37
CA CYS A 71 -3.89 -7.12 -1.37
C CYS A 71 -3.33 -6.96 0.05
N ALA A 72 -3.86 -5.99 0.80
CA ALA A 72 -3.42 -5.74 2.18
C ALA A 72 -3.68 -6.95 3.07
N GLU A 73 -4.82 -7.61 2.91
CA GLU A 73 -5.17 -8.80 3.67
C GLU A 73 -4.20 -9.95 3.40
N ARG A 74 -3.83 -10.18 2.14
CA ARG A 74 -2.86 -11.20 1.77
C ARG A 74 -1.50 -10.93 2.39
N ILE A 75 -1.07 -9.67 2.41
CA ILE A 75 0.20 -9.26 3.03
C ILE A 75 0.15 -9.53 4.53
N ASN A 76 -0.95 -9.14 5.18
CA ASN A 76 -1.14 -9.37 6.61
C ASN A 76 -1.18 -10.87 6.96
N GLN A 77 -1.83 -11.67 6.14
CA GLN A 77 -1.87 -13.12 6.33
C GLN A 77 -0.50 -13.78 6.24
N ALA A 78 0.39 -13.21 5.44
CA ALA A 78 1.77 -13.67 5.35
C ALA A 78 2.62 -13.25 6.56
N GLY A 79 2.07 -12.40 7.44
CA GLY A 79 2.74 -11.93 8.65
C GLY A 79 3.44 -10.59 8.53
N ALA A 80 3.40 -9.96 7.37
CA ALA A 80 3.95 -8.62 7.17
C ALA A 80 2.91 -7.55 7.47
N GLN A 81 3.36 -6.32 7.67
CA GLN A 81 2.51 -5.17 7.96
C GLN A 81 2.64 -4.13 6.85
N VAL A 82 1.50 -3.67 6.33
CA VAL A 82 1.49 -2.57 5.36
C VAL A 82 1.59 -1.26 6.11
N LYS A 83 2.61 -0.46 5.82
CA LYS A 83 2.84 0.85 6.45
C LYS A 83 2.48 2.01 5.54
N SER A 84 2.54 1.83 4.22
CA SER A 84 2.11 2.84 3.26
C SER A 84 1.57 2.17 2.01
N LEU A 85 0.33 2.49 1.66
CA LEU A 85 -0.32 2.03 0.44
C LEU A 85 0.23 2.76 -0.78
N GLU A 86 0.63 4.01 -0.61
CA GLU A 86 1.11 4.86 -1.70
C GLU A 86 2.52 4.51 -2.12
N GLU A 87 3.37 4.22 -1.15
CA GLU A 87 4.79 3.96 -1.38
C GLU A 87 5.13 2.48 -1.47
N GLY A 88 4.21 1.60 -1.06
CA GLY A 88 4.49 0.17 -1.00
C GLY A 88 5.48 -0.17 0.10
N LEU A 89 5.23 0.34 1.31
CA LEU A 89 6.12 0.17 2.45
C LEU A 89 5.62 -0.96 3.34
N LEU A 90 6.48 -1.94 3.59
CA LEU A 90 6.17 -3.09 4.45
C LEU A 90 7.13 -3.19 5.61
N ASP A 91 6.62 -3.65 6.75
CA ASP A 91 7.43 -4.03 7.91
C ASP A 91 7.21 -5.50 8.22
N PHE A 92 8.29 -6.20 8.53
CA PHE A 92 8.28 -7.61 8.89
C PHE A 92 8.74 -7.75 10.35
N PRO A 93 7.85 -8.20 11.26
CA PRO A 93 8.25 -8.40 12.66
C PRO A 93 9.40 -9.39 12.78
N ALA A 94 10.43 -9.02 13.51
CA ALA A 94 11.65 -9.81 13.68
C ALA A 94 12.27 -9.58 15.05
N ARG A 95 13.33 -10.31 15.33
CA ARG A 95 14.11 -10.12 16.55
C ARG A 95 15.56 -9.83 16.21
N ARG A 96 16.12 -8.92 16.96
CA ARG A 96 17.55 -8.62 16.92
C ARG A 96 18.10 -8.82 18.34
N GLY A 97 18.71 -10.00 18.56
CA GLY A 97 19.02 -10.43 19.91
C GLY A 97 17.73 -10.71 20.68
N GLU A 98 17.53 -10.00 21.80
CA GLU A 98 16.31 -10.11 22.62
C GLU A 98 15.32 -8.99 22.32
N GLU A 99 15.67 -8.08 21.42
CA GLU A 99 14.85 -6.93 21.08
C GLU A 99 13.93 -7.21 19.88
N ASP A 100 12.66 -6.86 20.03
CA ASP A 100 11.71 -6.91 18.91
C ASP A 100 11.97 -5.70 17.99
N VAL A 101 12.11 -5.97 16.71
CA VAL A 101 12.37 -4.97 15.69
C VAL A 101 11.47 -5.20 14.47
N LEU A 102 11.50 -4.29 13.53
CA LEU A 102 10.78 -4.40 12.26
C LEU A 102 11.80 -4.31 11.12
N LEU A 103 11.79 -5.33 10.27
CA LEU A 103 12.55 -5.31 9.02
C LEU A 103 11.76 -4.49 8.02
N CYS A 104 12.37 -3.48 7.43
CA CYS A 104 11.67 -2.49 6.61
C CYS A 104 12.05 -2.64 5.13
N TRP A 105 11.01 -2.70 4.29
CA TRP A 105 11.17 -2.79 2.84
C TRP A 105 10.24 -1.81 2.15
N LYS A 106 10.77 -1.18 1.11
CA LYS A 106 10.00 -0.27 0.26
C LYS A 106 10.03 -0.77 -1.19
N LEU A 107 8.90 -0.67 -1.88
CA LEU A 107 8.80 -1.04 -3.28
C LEU A 107 9.87 -0.30 -4.10
N GLY A 108 10.60 -1.06 -4.90
CA GLY A 108 11.76 -0.58 -5.64
C GLY A 108 13.09 -1.07 -5.08
N GLU A 109 13.12 -1.47 -3.82
CA GLU A 109 14.29 -2.10 -3.23
C GLU A 109 14.34 -3.57 -3.64
N ASP A 110 15.51 -4.08 -3.99
CA ASP A 110 15.63 -5.45 -4.49
C ASP A 110 15.52 -6.51 -3.39
N GLU A 111 15.93 -6.16 -2.16
CA GLU A 111 15.80 -7.04 -0.99
C GLU A 111 15.68 -6.19 0.28
N ILE A 112 15.39 -6.87 1.39
CA ILE A 112 15.31 -6.21 2.70
C ILE A 112 16.71 -5.94 3.21
N ARG A 113 17.03 -4.66 3.43
CA ARG A 113 18.35 -4.18 3.87
C ARG A 113 18.32 -3.28 5.09
N PHE A 114 17.13 -3.00 5.63
CA PHE A 114 16.94 -2.04 6.70
C PHE A 114 16.06 -2.58 7.81
N TRP A 115 16.25 -2.02 8.99
CA TRP A 115 15.41 -2.31 10.14
C TRP A 115 15.18 -1.02 10.94
N HIS A 116 14.13 -1.02 11.74
CA HIS A 116 13.90 0.03 12.73
C HIS A 116 13.24 -0.56 13.96
N GLY A 117 13.24 0.20 15.05
CA GLY A 117 12.56 -0.22 16.27
C GLY A 117 11.05 -0.19 16.13
N THR A 118 10.36 -0.83 17.04
CA THR A 118 8.89 -0.89 17.02
C THR A 118 8.24 0.48 17.24
N ASP A 119 8.97 1.41 17.86
CA ASP A 119 8.52 2.78 18.09
C ASP A 119 9.06 3.77 17.05
N GLU A 120 9.75 3.27 16.05
CA GLU A 120 10.37 4.07 15.00
C GLU A 120 9.65 3.87 13.66
N GLY A 121 9.89 4.76 12.70
CA GLY A 121 9.32 4.68 11.37
C GLY A 121 10.38 4.62 10.28
N PHE A 122 9.92 4.77 9.02
CA PHE A 122 10.76 4.68 7.83
C PHE A 122 11.98 5.62 7.88
N SER A 123 11.78 6.86 8.32
CA SER A 123 12.85 7.87 8.37
C SER A 123 13.97 7.52 9.37
N GLU A 124 13.71 6.61 10.28
CA GLU A 124 14.64 6.21 11.34
C GLU A 124 15.25 4.84 11.09
N ARG A 125 15.02 4.27 9.92
CA ARG A 125 15.52 2.93 9.61
C ARG A 125 17.05 2.90 9.50
N LYS A 126 17.61 1.80 9.94
CA LYS A 126 19.04 1.55 10.02
C LYS A 126 19.42 0.41 9.09
N ARG A 127 20.60 0.47 8.54
CA ARG A 127 21.07 -0.54 7.61
C ARG A 127 21.43 -1.85 8.33
N LEU A 128 20.96 -2.95 7.76
CA LEU A 128 21.44 -4.28 8.09
C LEU A 128 22.79 -4.46 7.40
N LEU A 129 23.80 -4.58 8.06
CA LEU A 129 25.18 -4.68 7.55
C LEU A 129 25.32 -5.11 6.09
#